data_bf81b515e01977f12fc0527f61a392f4
#
_entry.id   bf81b515e01977f12fc0527f61a392f4
#
_cell.length_a   1.000
_cell.length_b   1.000
_cell.length_c   1.000
_cell.angle_alpha   90.00
_cell.angle_beta   90.00
_cell.angle_gamma   90.00
#
_symmetry.space_group_name_H-M   'P 1'
#
loop_
_entity.id
_entity.type
_entity.pdbx_description
1 polymer ?
#
loop_
_entity_poly.entity_id
_entity_poly.type
_entity_poly.pdbx_seq_one_letter_code
_entity_poly.pdbx_strand_id
1 'polypeptide(L)'
;MNKTSEFLLNEYQRRRSISPALTNAQFAKILGIPSSRLSDYINGRRIMTQTAGRQIIKGLGMTEADFEHLKNLIEFDKQKIKTLLPEGQLKEDEFGVICDWYHFAILALVPVKTFQPHAGWIADRLNIPVEVAHAAIDRLRRLGLLSVENGKFIVTKKQLETTHNIPSESLRRSHKQSITQVLDNMDRVPLDLRDVTSITFPMNRKKIPEAKRLIRNFRRKMATLMTQGPKTDVYNLNVQLFPVTKVGK
;
A
#
# COMPACT_ATOMS: atom_id res chain seq x y z
N MET A 1 8.56 21.92 10.41
CA MET A 1 8.34 22.14 8.97
C MET A 1 9.40 21.35 8.20
N ASN A 2 9.05 20.71 7.09
CA ASN A 2 10.00 19.96 6.25
C ASN A 2 10.88 20.94 5.47
N LYS A 3 12.11 20.56 5.13
CA LYS A 3 13.01 21.41 4.34
C LYS A 3 12.48 21.70 2.94
N THR A 4 11.80 20.74 2.33
CA THR A 4 11.12 20.94 1.05
C THR A 4 9.93 21.89 1.15
N SER A 5 9.19 21.90 2.27
CA SER A 5 8.12 22.87 2.54
C SER A 5 8.67 24.28 2.69
N GLU A 6 9.78 24.42 3.40
CA GLU A 6 10.49 25.70 3.60
C GLU A 6 10.98 26.27 2.25
N PHE A 7 11.57 25.44 1.40
CA PHE A 7 11.99 25.80 0.05
C PHE A 7 10.81 26.36 -0.79
N LEU A 8 9.67 25.65 -0.80
CA LEU A 8 8.48 26.10 -1.55
C LEU A 8 7.88 27.38 -1.02
N LEU A 9 7.84 27.56 0.31
CA LEU A 9 7.34 28.78 0.95
C LEU A 9 8.24 29.98 0.60
N ASN A 10 9.56 29.82 0.67
CA ASN A 10 10.51 30.87 0.34
C ASN A 10 10.38 31.29 -1.13
N GLU A 11 10.26 30.32 -2.06
CA GLU A 11 10.02 30.60 -3.48
C GLU A 11 8.67 31.30 -3.74
N TYR A 12 7.61 30.87 -3.03
CA TYR A 12 6.32 31.54 -3.13
C TYR A 12 6.40 32.99 -2.64
N GLN A 13 7.02 33.23 -1.48
CA GLN A 13 7.18 34.57 -0.91
C GLN A 13 8.04 35.46 -1.80
N ARG A 14 9.16 34.94 -2.32
CA ARG A 14 10.02 35.66 -3.26
C ARG A 14 9.27 36.12 -4.52
N ARG A 15 8.44 35.27 -5.09
CA ARG A 15 7.64 35.60 -6.28
C ARG A 15 6.49 36.53 -5.95
N ARG A 16 5.92 36.41 -4.78
CA ARG A 16 4.85 37.28 -4.31
C ARG A 16 5.34 38.70 -4.01
N SER A 17 6.59 38.89 -3.59
CA SER A 17 7.17 40.21 -3.42
C SER A 17 7.34 40.98 -4.77
N ILE A 18 7.47 40.24 -5.87
CA ILE A 18 7.55 40.81 -7.23
C ILE A 18 6.13 40.98 -7.82
N SER A 19 5.24 40.06 -7.53
CA SER A 19 3.84 40.08 -8.00
C SER A 19 2.87 39.85 -6.82
N PRO A 20 2.44 40.92 -6.11
CA PRO A 20 1.61 40.81 -4.90
C PRO A 20 0.26 40.10 -5.11
N ALA A 21 -0.27 40.10 -6.34
CA ALA A 21 -1.52 39.43 -6.72
C ALA A 21 -1.37 37.91 -6.92
N LEU A 22 -0.15 37.33 -6.78
CA LEU A 22 0.09 35.90 -6.98
C LEU A 22 -0.67 35.07 -5.95
N THR A 23 -1.61 34.27 -6.41
CA THR A 23 -2.39 33.33 -5.58
C THR A 23 -1.73 31.95 -5.52
N ASN A 24 -2.08 31.15 -4.50
CA ASN A 24 -1.62 29.75 -4.40
C ASN A 24 -2.00 28.93 -5.64
N ALA A 25 -3.17 29.15 -6.23
CA ALA A 25 -3.63 28.45 -7.42
C ALA A 25 -2.75 28.78 -8.65
N GLN A 26 -2.41 30.06 -8.82
CA GLN A 26 -1.53 30.51 -9.89
C GLN A 26 -0.10 29.99 -9.69
N PHE A 27 0.40 29.98 -8.46
CA PHE A 27 1.72 29.42 -8.15
C PHE A 27 1.76 27.91 -8.43
N ALA A 28 0.73 27.15 -8.04
CA ALA A 28 0.62 25.73 -8.38
C ALA A 28 0.65 25.49 -9.90
N LYS A 29 -0.01 26.36 -10.67
CA LYS A 29 0.00 26.31 -12.14
C LYS A 29 1.42 26.56 -12.71
N ILE A 30 2.17 27.51 -12.15
CA ILE A 30 3.57 27.75 -12.50
C ILE A 30 4.43 26.51 -12.23
N LEU A 31 4.23 25.86 -11.08
CA LEU A 31 4.93 24.63 -10.69
C LEU A 31 4.53 23.39 -11.51
N GLY A 32 3.46 23.48 -12.30
CA GLY A 32 2.92 22.36 -13.07
C GLY A 32 2.28 21.28 -12.21
N ILE A 33 1.81 21.60 -10.99
CA ILE A 33 1.19 20.64 -10.05
C ILE A 33 -0.22 21.09 -9.64
N PRO A 34 -1.12 20.17 -9.24
CA PRO A 34 -2.41 20.53 -8.68
C PRO A 34 -2.30 21.39 -7.41
N SER A 35 -3.21 22.34 -7.20
CA SER A 35 -3.23 23.24 -6.02
C SER A 35 -3.35 22.47 -4.70
N SER A 36 -4.10 21.35 -4.68
CA SER A 36 -4.18 20.45 -3.53
C SER A 36 -2.83 19.86 -3.19
N ARG A 37 -2.06 19.44 -4.21
CA ARG A 37 -0.72 18.87 -4.01
C ARG A 37 0.28 19.93 -3.50
N LEU A 38 0.20 21.15 -3.99
CA LEU A 38 0.98 22.27 -3.46
C LEU A 38 0.69 22.50 -1.98
N SER A 39 -0.61 22.55 -1.62
CA SER A 39 -1.05 22.69 -0.23
C SER A 39 -0.52 21.58 0.67
N ASP A 40 -0.55 20.33 0.19
CA ASP A 40 -0.02 19.18 0.93
C ASP A 40 1.50 19.28 1.16
N TYR A 41 2.25 19.74 0.17
CA TYR A 41 3.70 19.95 0.29
C TYR A 41 4.03 21.10 1.25
N ILE A 42 3.37 22.25 1.12
CA ILE A 42 3.60 23.42 1.99
C ILE A 42 3.27 23.11 3.44
N ASN A 43 2.15 22.39 3.69
CA ASN A 43 1.73 22.02 5.04
C ASN A 43 2.45 20.78 5.61
N GLY A 44 3.42 20.21 4.87
CA GLY A 44 4.16 19.03 5.30
C GLY A 44 3.34 17.74 5.41
N ARG A 45 2.13 17.72 4.85
CA ARG A 45 1.23 16.56 4.82
C ARG A 45 1.69 15.47 3.84
N ARG A 46 2.59 15.85 2.93
CA ARG A 46 3.13 14.96 1.90
C ARG A 46 4.60 15.22 1.69
N ILE A 47 5.38 14.15 1.56
CA ILE A 47 6.80 14.24 1.17
C ILE A 47 6.87 14.42 -0.34
N MET A 48 7.74 15.34 -0.78
CA MET A 48 8.01 15.56 -2.19
C MET A 48 8.77 14.37 -2.79
N THR A 49 8.37 13.92 -3.99
CA THR A 49 9.12 12.92 -4.75
C THR A 49 10.16 13.62 -5.65
N GLN A 50 11.22 12.91 -6.05
CA GLN A 50 12.21 13.45 -6.99
C GLN A 50 11.57 13.86 -8.33
N THR A 51 10.59 13.05 -8.82
CA THR A 51 9.85 13.38 -10.05
C THR A 51 9.05 14.69 -9.91
N ALA A 52 8.36 14.89 -8.76
CA ALA A 52 7.66 16.14 -8.49
C ALA A 52 8.64 17.31 -8.32
N GLY A 53 9.78 17.09 -7.67
CA GLY A 53 10.86 18.07 -7.53
C GLY A 53 11.39 18.53 -8.88
N ARG A 54 11.66 17.60 -9.80
CA ARG A 54 12.11 17.93 -11.16
C ARG A 54 11.07 18.74 -11.94
N GLN A 55 9.79 18.39 -11.81
CA GLN A 55 8.70 19.15 -12.41
C GLN A 55 8.60 20.58 -11.85
N ILE A 56 8.75 20.74 -10.53
CA ILE A 56 8.72 22.03 -9.82
C ILE A 56 9.89 22.92 -10.28
N ILE A 57 11.10 22.40 -10.30
CA ILE A 57 12.30 23.15 -10.76
C ILE A 57 12.13 23.62 -12.19
N LYS A 58 11.62 22.75 -13.08
CA LYS A 58 11.30 23.13 -14.46
C LYS A 58 10.24 24.24 -14.54
N GLY A 59 9.17 24.14 -13.75
CA GLY A 59 8.11 25.16 -13.69
C GLY A 59 8.59 26.48 -13.12
N LEU A 60 9.56 26.46 -12.21
CA LEU A 60 10.21 27.65 -11.67
C LEU A 60 11.23 28.31 -12.63
N GLY A 61 11.62 27.64 -13.71
CA GLY A 61 12.67 28.08 -14.59
C GLY A 61 14.06 28.05 -13.95
N MET A 62 14.29 27.15 -13.00
CA MET A 62 15.54 26.99 -12.28
C MET A 62 16.50 26.01 -12.97
N THR A 63 17.72 25.97 -12.53
CA THR A 63 18.82 25.18 -13.12
C THR A 63 18.87 23.74 -12.62
N GLU A 64 19.69 22.89 -13.25
CA GLU A 64 19.93 21.52 -12.75
C GLU A 64 20.64 21.51 -11.37
N ALA A 65 21.47 22.55 -11.10
CA ALA A 65 22.09 22.72 -9.77
C ALA A 65 21.03 22.94 -8.68
N ASP A 66 19.99 23.71 -8.97
CA ASP A 66 18.85 23.91 -8.06
C ASP A 66 18.05 22.62 -7.86
N PHE A 67 17.96 21.77 -8.90
CA PHE A 67 17.34 20.46 -8.76
C PHE A 67 18.16 19.53 -7.85
N GLU A 68 19.48 19.49 -8.00
CA GLU A 68 20.35 18.69 -7.09
C GLU A 68 20.24 19.20 -5.64
N HIS A 69 20.16 20.52 -5.43
CA HIS A 69 19.88 21.07 -4.11
C HIS A 69 18.53 20.60 -3.55
N LEU A 70 17.45 20.73 -4.33
CA LEU A 70 16.10 20.29 -3.92
C LEU A 70 16.06 18.78 -3.68
N LYS A 71 16.76 17.98 -4.47
CA LYS A 71 16.90 16.54 -4.30
C LYS A 71 17.53 16.17 -2.95
N ASN A 72 18.58 16.90 -2.55
CA ASN A 72 19.20 16.72 -1.23
C ASN A 72 18.22 17.07 -0.09
N LEU A 73 17.41 18.12 -0.24
CA LEU A 73 16.35 18.44 0.73
C LEU A 73 15.27 17.36 0.79
N ILE A 74 14.89 16.78 -0.35
CA ILE A 74 13.94 15.66 -0.42
C ILE A 74 14.49 14.44 0.32
N GLU A 75 15.74 14.07 0.08
CA GLU A 75 16.37 12.94 0.77
C GLU A 75 16.54 13.21 2.27
N PHE A 76 16.90 14.44 2.66
CA PHE A 76 16.96 14.84 4.07
C PHE A 76 15.60 14.69 4.78
N ASP A 77 14.52 15.19 4.14
CA ASP A 77 13.15 15.06 4.71
C ASP A 77 12.73 13.59 4.83
N LYS A 78 13.05 12.75 3.85
CA LYS A 78 12.81 11.30 3.90
C LYS A 78 13.60 10.65 5.04
N GLN A 79 14.89 10.96 5.19
CA GLN A 79 15.71 10.40 6.27
C GLN A 79 15.25 10.86 7.64
N LYS A 80 14.89 12.15 7.80
CA LYS A 80 14.36 12.70 9.05
C LYS A 80 13.08 11.98 9.47
N ILE A 81 12.16 11.71 8.53
CA ILE A 81 10.94 10.97 8.82
C ILE A 81 11.27 9.53 9.18
N LYS A 82 12.20 8.89 8.47
CA LYS A 82 12.68 7.53 8.80
C LYS A 82 13.29 7.45 10.20
N THR A 83 13.92 8.52 10.67
CA THR A 83 14.53 8.60 12.01
C THR A 83 13.51 8.93 13.10
N LEU A 84 12.45 9.69 12.75
CA LEU A 84 11.41 10.12 13.70
C LEU A 84 10.25 9.13 13.83
N LEU A 85 10.05 8.26 12.82
CA LEU A 85 9.01 7.23 12.84
C LEU A 85 9.59 5.93 13.39
N PRO A 86 8.95 5.30 14.39
CA PRO A 86 9.27 3.94 14.80
C PRO A 86 9.19 3.00 13.57
N GLU A 87 10.06 1.99 13.50
CA GLU A 87 10.13 1.04 12.38
C GLU A 87 8.77 0.39 12.03
N GLY A 88 7.90 0.23 13.05
CA GLY A 88 6.53 -0.26 12.90
C GLY A 88 5.60 0.71 12.15
N GLN A 89 5.82 2.02 12.24
CA GLN A 89 4.98 3.03 11.59
C GLN A 89 5.29 3.18 10.09
N LEU A 90 6.56 3.02 9.68
CA LEU A 90 6.94 2.93 8.27
C LEU A 90 6.33 1.70 7.58
N LYS A 91 6.29 0.56 8.28
CA LYS A 91 5.61 -0.66 7.80
C LYS A 91 4.11 -0.47 7.67
N GLU A 92 3.49 0.30 8.53
CA GLU A 92 2.07 0.63 8.48
C GLU A 92 1.74 1.55 7.29
N ASP A 93 2.57 2.58 7.04
CA ASP A 93 2.40 3.46 5.89
C ASP A 93 2.59 2.70 4.56
N GLU A 94 3.58 1.80 4.47
CA GLU A 94 3.76 0.89 3.34
C GLU A 94 2.53 -0.02 3.18
N PHE A 95 2.04 -0.61 4.26
CA PHE A 95 0.85 -1.46 4.25
C PHE A 95 -0.40 -0.66 3.88
N GLY A 96 -0.56 0.57 4.35
CA GLY A 96 -1.66 1.47 3.99
C GLY A 96 -1.78 1.69 2.48
N VAL A 97 -0.66 1.67 1.77
CA VAL A 97 -0.61 1.82 0.31
C VAL A 97 -1.06 0.56 -0.43
N ILE A 98 -0.89 -0.64 0.15
CA ILE A 98 -1.18 -1.95 -0.47
C ILE A 98 -2.22 -2.76 0.31
N CYS A 99 -3.00 -2.14 1.18
CA CYS A 99 -3.99 -2.84 2.00
C CYS A 99 -5.18 -3.42 1.21
N ASP A 100 -5.38 -2.97 -0.02
CA ASP A 100 -6.41 -3.54 -0.88
C ASP A 100 -6.00 -4.95 -1.34
N TRP A 101 -6.94 -5.89 -1.26
CA TRP A 101 -6.75 -7.33 -1.41
C TRP A 101 -6.02 -7.73 -2.71
N TYR A 102 -6.28 -7.00 -3.79
CA TYR A 102 -5.73 -7.32 -5.11
C TYR A 102 -4.20 -7.16 -5.19
N HIS A 103 -3.57 -6.34 -4.34
CA HIS A 103 -2.11 -6.23 -4.31
C HIS A 103 -1.45 -7.55 -3.91
N PHE A 104 -1.97 -8.20 -2.85
CA PHE A 104 -1.47 -9.49 -2.41
C PHE A 104 -1.80 -10.60 -3.39
N ALA A 105 -2.99 -10.54 -4.02
CA ALA A 105 -3.40 -11.48 -5.05
C ALA A 105 -2.48 -11.38 -6.28
N ILE A 106 -2.09 -10.17 -6.72
CA ILE A 106 -1.14 -9.96 -7.83
C ILE A 106 0.22 -10.62 -7.50
N LEU A 107 0.76 -10.38 -6.31
CA LEU A 107 2.03 -11.02 -5.89
C LEU A 107 1.91 -12.56 -5.85
N ALA A 108 0.76 -13.07 -5.40
CA ALA A 108 0.50 -14.50 -5.36
C ALA A 108 0.28 -15.13 -6.75
N LEU A 109 -0.16 -14.36 -7.75
CA LEU A 109 -0.31 -14.82 -9.14
C LEU A 109 1.04 -15.05 -9.84
N VAL A 110 2.08 -14.31 -9.50
CA VAL A 110 3.39 -14.38 -10.20
C VAL A 110 3.96 -15.80 -10.28
N PRO A 111 3.93 -16.64 -9.24
CA PRO A 111 4.42 -18.01 -9.31
C PRO A 111 3.44 -19.01 -9.95
N VAL A 112 2.26 -18.59 -10.40
CA VAL A 112 1.28 -19.48 -11.03
C VAL A 112 1.77 -19.88 -12.43
N LYS A 113 1.65 -21.17 -12.77
CA LYS A 113 2.19 -21.75 -14.00
C LYS A 113 1.75 -21.05 -15.30
N THR A 114 0.50 -20.58 -15.33
CA THR A 114 -0.11 -19.89 -16.48
C THR A 114 0.02 -18.37 -16.43
N PHE A 115 0.80 -17.83 -15.50
CA PHE A 115 0.94 -16.40 -15.30
C PHE A 115 1.44 -15.66 -16.53
N GLN A 116 0.79 -14.54 -16.85
CA GLN A 116 1.21 -13.62 -17.90
C GLN A 116 1.50 -12.23 -17.30
N PRO A 117 2.67 -11.63 -17.59
CA PRO A 117 3.13 -10.41 -16.90
C PRO A 117 2.53 -9.14 -17.56
N HIS A 118 1.21 -9.06 -17.71
CA HIS A 118 0.52 -7.87 -18.21
C HIS A 118 -0.80 -7.61 -17.46
N ALA A 119 -1.14 -6.35 -17.34
CA ALA A 119 -2.26 -5.89 -16.51
C ALA A 119 -3.61 -6.41 -16.98
N GLY A 120 -3.81 -6.56 -18.29
CA GLY A 120 -5.06 -7.11 -18.84
C GLY A 120 -5.34 -8.54 -18.38
N TRP A 121 -4.32 -9.42 -18.43
CA TRP A 121 -4.46 -10.80 -17.95
C TRP A 121 -4.71 -10.85 -16.43
N ILE A 122 -3.99 -10.01 -15.67
CA ILE A 122 -4.17 -9.93 -14.21
C ILE A 122 -5.57 -9.43 -13.86
N ALA A 123 -6.06 -8.41 -14.56
CA ALA A 123 -7.38 -7.83 -14.39
C ALA A 123 -8.48 -8.88 -14.62
N ASP A 124 -8.38 -9.61 -15.74
CA ASP A 124 -9.30 -10.71 -16.07
C ASP A 124 -9.26 -11.81 -15.01
N ARG A 125 -8.06 -12.26 -14.61
CA ARG A 125 -7.88 -13.34 -13.64
C ARG A 125 -8.40 -13.01 -12.24
N LEU A 126 -8.32 -11.73 -11.84
CA LEU A 126 -8.79 -11.24 -10.52
C LEU A 126 -10.19 -10.63 -10.57
N ASN A 127 -10.81 -10.54 -11.75
CA ASN A 127 -12.09 -9.85 -11.96
C ASN A 127 -12.09 -8.42 -11.40
N ILE A 128 -11.07 -7.62 -11.78
CA ILE A 128 -10.93 -6.22 -11.43
C ILE A 128 -10.75 -5.37 -12.70
N PRO A 129 -11.06 -4.05 -12.69
CA PRO A 129 -10.77 -3.17 -13.82
C PRO A 129 -9.28 -3.17 -14.17
N VAL A 130 -8.97 -3.06 -15.48
CA VAL A 130 -7.58 -3.08 -15.97
C VAL A 130 -6.77 -1.89 -15.45
N GLU A 131 -7.39 -0.74 -15.24
CA GLU A 131 -6.80 0.46 -14.66
C GLU A 131 -6.38 0.24 -13.21
N VAL A 132 -7.18 -0.53 -12.46
CA VAL A 132 -6.87 -0.93 -11.08
C VAL A 132 -5.67 -1.87 -11.07
N ALA A 133 -5.62 -2.83 -12.00
CA ALA A 133 -4.47 -3.74 -12.12
C ALA A 133 -3.18 -2.97 -12.48
N HIS A 134 -3.22 -2.04 -13.44
CA HIS A 134 -2.08 -1.17 -13.77
C HIS A 134 -1.61 -0.36 -12.56
N ALA A 135 -2.52 0.35 -11.90
CA ALA A 135 -2.18 1.15 -10.73
C ALA A 135 -1.59 0.32 -9.58
N ALA A 136 -2.09 -0.92 -9.39
CA ALA A 136 -1.59 -1.84 -8.37
C ALA A 136 -0.19 -2.35 -8.71
N ILE A 137 0.08 -2.74 -9.96
CA ILE A 137 1.40 -3.17 -10.43
C ILE A 137 2.43 -2.04 -10.23
N ASP A 138 2.10 -0.81 -10.65
CA ASP A 138 2.99 0.34 -10.49
C ASP A 138 3.27 0.66 -9.02
N ARG A 139 2.27 0.48 -8.16
CA ARG A 139 2.40 0.66 -6.72
C ARG A 139 3.32 -0.38 -6.10
N LEU A 140 3.13 -1.67 -6.45
CA LEU A 140 3.98 -2.76 -6.00
C LEU A 140 5.43 -2.58 -6.47
N ARG A 141 5.65 -2.11 -7.70
CA ARG A 141 6.98 -1.79 -8.22
C ARG A 141 7.64 -0.64 -7.46
N ARG A 142 6.91 0.45 -7.20
CA ARG A 142 7.42 1.60 -6.44
C ARG A 142 7.82 1.25 -5.01
N LEU A 143 7.13 0.28 -4.41
CA LEU A 143 7.45 -0.22 -3.07
C LEU A 143 8.56 -1.28 -3.07
N GLY A 144 9.08 -1.64 -4.25
CA GLY A 144 10.09 -2.67 -4.38
C GLY A 144 9.61 -4.07 -3.98
N LEU A 145 8.30 -4.35 -4.10
CA LEU A 145 7.70 -5.66 -3.83
C LEU A 145 7.62 -6.51 -5.10
N LEU A 146 7.66 -5.85 -6.25
CA LEU A 146 7.64 -6.44 -7.57
C LEU A 146 8.72 -5.79 -8.42
N SER A 147 9.56 -6.56 -9.08
CA SER A 147 10.48 -6.10 -10.13
C SER A 147 10.10 -6.69 -11.48
N VAL A 148 10.63 -6.09 -12.56
CA VAL A 148 10.50 -6.60 -13.92
C VAL A 148 11.90 -6.84 -14.45
N GLU A 149 12.24 -8.08 -14.77
CA GLU A 149 13.52 -8.49 -15.32
C GLU A 149 13.29 -9.32 -16.60
N ASN A 150 13.85 -8.90 -17.71
CA ASN A 150 13.66 -9.56 -19.00
C ASN A 150 12.19 -9.81 -19.38
N GLY A 151 11.31 -8.83 -19.08
CA GLY A 151 9.87 -8.93 -19.33
C GLY A 151 9.11 -9.84 -18.36
N LYS A 152 9.77 -10.42 -17.35
CA LYS A 152 9.15 -11.26 -16.33
C LYS A 152 8.95 -10.50 -15.03
N PHE A 153 7.86 -10.78 -14.35
CA PHE A 153 7.61 -10.27 -13.00
C PHE A 153 8.33 -11.15 -11.97
N ILE A 154 9.02 -10.50 -11.03
CA ILE A 154 9.72 -11.16 -9.92
C ILE A 154 9.25 -10.56 -8.61
N VAL A 155 8.77 -11.39 -7.69
CA VAL A 155 8.42 -10.98 -6.33
C VAL A 155 9.71 -10.88 -5.51
N THR A 156 10.03 -9.67 -5.05
CA THR A 156 11.32 -9.35 -4.40
C THR A 156 11.35 -9.67 -2.91
N LYS A 157 10.18 -9.63 -2.23
CA LYS A 157 10.03 -10.00 -0.81
C LYS A 157 9.07 -11.18 -0.70
N LYS A 158 9.55 -12.32 -0.22
CA LYS A 158 8.77 -13.57 -0.15
C LYS A 158 7.71 -13.60 0.96
N GLN A 159 7.78 -12.73 1.97
CA GLN A 159 6.81 -12.69 3.06
C GLN A 159 6.53 -11.24 3.47
N LEU A 160 5.33 -10.78 3.18
CA LEU A 160 4.75 -9.59 3.79
C LEU A 160 3.97 -10.07 5.02
N GLU A 161 4.63 -10.15 6.16
CA GLU A 161 3.92 -10.33 7.42
C GLU A 161 3.38 -8.98 7.87
N THR A 162 2.06 -8.89 7.94
CA THR A 162 1.41 -7.76 8.61
C THR A 162 1.68 -7.82 10.11
N THR A 163 2.01 -6.68 10.71
CA THR A 163 2.23 -6.55 12.15
C THR A 163 1.01 -7.07 12.92
N HIS A 164 1.23 -7.96 13.89
CA HIS A 164 0.15 -8.55 14.69
C HIS A 164 -0.19 -7.62 15.88
N ASN A 165 -1.50 -7.43 16.14
CA ASN A 165 -2.04 -6.71 17.30
C ASN A 165 -1.80 -5.19 17.36
N ILE A 166 -1.47 -4.52 16.26
CA ILE A 166 -1.45 -3.06 16.20
C ILE A 166 -2.81 -2.60 15.66
N PRO A 167 -3.51 -1.66 16.32
CA PRO A 167 -4.72 -1.05 15.78
C PRO A 167 -4.35 -0.25 14.52
N SER A 168 -4.73 -0.76 13.35
CA SER A 168 -4.46 -0.15 12.05
C SER A 168 -5.75 -0.05 11.28
N GLU A 169 -6.04 1.13 10.75
CA GLU A 169 -7.20 1.36 9.88
C GLU A 169 -7.05 0.59 8.57
N SER A 170 -5.84 0.57 8.03
CA SER A 170 -5.50 -0.16 6.81
C SER A 170 -5.71 -1.66 6.96
N LEU A 171 -5.29 -2.22 8.11
CA LEU A 171 -5.50 -3.63 8.42
C LEU A 171 -7.00 -3.96 8.57
N ARG A 172 -7.75 -3.07 9.20
CA ARG A 172 -9.21 -3.21 9.34
C ARG A 172 -9.90 -3.17 7.97
N ARG A 173 -9.49 -2.27 7.08
CA ARG A 173 -9.98 -2.19 5.70
C ARG A 173 -9.68 -3.48 4.93
N SER A 174 -8.45 -3.98 5.00
CA SER A 174 -8.02 -5.23 4.37
C SER A 174 -8.85 -6.43 4.85
N HIS A 175 -9.06 -6.56 6.17
CA HIS A 175 -9.89 -7.62 6.73
C HIS A 175 -11.36 -7.54 6.29
N LYS A 176 -11.94 -6.32 6.24
CA LYS A 176 -13.30 -6.13 5.74
C LYS A 176 -13.41 -6.59 4.29
N GLN A 177 -12.49 -6.18 3.42
CA GLN A 177 -12.47 -6.62 2.02
C GLN A 177 -12.35 -8.15 1.89
N SER A 178 -11.47 -8.78 2.67
CA SER A 178 -11.34 -10.24 2.66
C SER A 178 -12.62 -10.95 3.07
N ILE A 179 -13.38 -10.43 4.03
CA ILE A 179 -14.67 -10.99 4.44
C ILE A 179 -15.72 -10.74 3.35
N THR A 180 -15.76 -9.55 2.74
CA THR A 180 -16.66 -9.24 1.63
C THR A 180 -16.43 -10.20 0.46
N GLN A 181 -15.17 -10.51 0.12
CA GLN A 181 -14.85 -11.48 -0.92
C GLN A 181 -15.43 -12.88 -0.65
N VAL A 182 -15.50 -13.33 0.62
CA VAL A 182 -16.14 -14.60 0.95
C VAL A 182 -17.62 -14.54 0.62
N LEU A 183 -18.32 -13.45 0.98
CA LEU A 183 -19.73 -13.24 0.67
C LEU A 183 -19.98 -13.23 -0.84
N ASP A 184 -19.19 -12.43 -1.59
CA ASP A 184 -19.34 -12.27 -3.04
C ASP A 184 -19.09 -13.57 -3.83
N ASN A 185 -18.27 -14.47 -3.29
CA ASN A 185 -17.90 -15.72 -3.94
C ASN A 185 -18.68 -16.94 -3.41
N MET A 186 -19.49 -16.79 -2.36
CA MET A 186 -20.19 -17.90 -1.73
C MET A 186 -21.13 -18.61 -2.70
N ASP A 187 -21.79 -17.88 -3.58
CA ASP A 187 -22.73 -18.43 -4.57
C ASP A 187 -22.08 -18.75 -5.93
N ARG A 188 -20.86 -18.25 -6.18
CA ARG A 188 -20.18 -18.37 -7.48
C ARG A 188 -19.18 -19.52 -7.53
N VAL A 189 -18.52 -19.81 -6.42
CA VAL A 189 -17.48 -20.84 -6.34
C VAL A 189 -18.11 -22.17 -5.94
N PRO A 190 -17.88 -23.26 -6.71
CA PRO A 190 -18.38 -24.60 -6.37
C PRO A 190 -17.91 -25.08 -4.98
N LEU A 191 -18.70 -25.95 -4.35
CA LEU A 191 -18.44 -26.43 -2.97
C LEU A 191 -17.13 -27.20 -2.84
N ASP A 192 -16.74 -27.94 -3.86
CA ASP A 192 -15.49 -28.71 -3.92
C ASP A 192 -14.23 -27.83 -4.04
N LEU A 193 -14.41 -26.55 -4.41
CA LEU A 193 -13.31 -25.57 -4.56
C LEU A 193 -13.28 -24.56 -3.40
N ARG A 194 -14.15 -24.65 -2.40
CA ARG A 194 -14.16 -23.74 -1.24
C ARG A 194 -14.48 -24.46 0.06
N ASP A 195 -14.06 -23.89 1.16
CA ASP A 195 -14.47 -24.30 2.50
C ASP A 195 -14.95 -23.07 3.28
N VAL A 196 -16.22 -23.06 3.69
CA VAL A 196 -16.81 -22.03 4.55
C VAL A 196 -17.52 -22.73 5.69
N THR A 197 -16.84 -22.76 6.83
CA THR A 197 -17.31 -23.46 8.03
C THR A 197 -17.31 -22.56 9.25
N SER A 198 -18.17 -22.86 10.20
CA SER A 198 -18.25 -22.14 11.47
C SER A 198 -18.57 -23.07 12.63
N ILE A 199 -18.12 -22.69 13.81
CA ILE A 199 -18.47 -23.32 15.08
C ILE A 199 -18.72 -22.25 16.13
N THR A 200 -19.77 -22.40 16.92
CA THR A 200 -20.05 -21.51 18.05
C THR A 200 -19.91 -22.28 19.35
N PHE A 201 -19.14 -21.75 20.28
CA PHE A 201 -18.86 -22.38 21.57
C PHE A 201 -18.69 -21.36 22.68
N PRO A 202 -19.04 -21.68 23.93
CA PRO A 202 -18.66 -20.85 25.07
C PRO A 202 -17.16 -20.96 25.30
N MET A 203 -16.51 -19.82 25.57
CA MET A 203 -15.06 -19.83 25.80
C MET A 203 -14.62 -19.05 27.03
N ASN A 204 -13.52 -19.50 27.63
CA ASN A 204 -12.83 -18.76 28.64
C ASN A 204 -11.92 -17.70 28.01
N ARG A 205 -12.18 -16.39 28.27
CA ARG A 205 -11.40 -15.26 27.71
C ARG A 205 -9.90 -15.35 28.02
N LYS A 206 -9.51 -15.97 29.14
CA LYS A 206 -8.08 -16.19 29.46
C LYS A 206 -7.37 -17.10 28.46
N LYS A 207 -8.12 -17.90 27.69
CA LYS A 207 -7.60 -18.78 26.64
C LYS A 207 -7.40 -18.11 25.28
N ILE A 208 -7.79 -16.83 25.09
CA ILE A 208 -7.62 -16.10 23.83
C ILE A 208 -6.17 -16.10 23.32
N PRO A 209 -5.12 -15.85 24.16
CA PRO A 209 -3.74 -15.88 23.67
C PRO A 209 -3.34 -17.25 23.11
N GLU A 210 -3.81 -18.34 23.74
CA GLU A 210 -3.54 -19.70 23.30
C GLU A 210 -4.27 -19.99 21.98
N ALA A 211 -5.54 -19.63 21.86
CA ALA A 211 -6.32 -19.75 20.64
C ALA A 211 -5.66 -18.99 19.47
N LYS A 212 -5.22 -17.75 19.68
CA LYS A 212 -4.47 -16.98 18.68
C LYS A 212 -3.16 -17.67 18.25
N ARG A 213 -2.46 -18.35 19.17
CA ARG A 213 -1.26 -19.13 18.86
C ARG A 213 -1.59 -20.33 17.98
N LEU A 214 -2.67 -21.06 18.28
CA LEU A 214 -3.13 -22.19 17.48
C LEU A 214 -3.52 -21.75 16.06
N ILE A 215 -4.27 -20.65 15.92
CA ILE A 215 -4.65 -20.08 14.62
C ILE A 215 -3.40 -19.71 13.80
N ARG A 216 -2.40 -19.06 14.40
CA ARG A 216 -1.13 -18.75 13.70
C ARG A 216 -0.41 -20.01 13.22
N ASN A 217 -0.35 -21.04 14.04
CA ASN A 217 0.28 -22.32 13.69
C ASN A 217 -0.49 -23.02 12.57
N PHE A 218 -1.82 -23.05 12.66
CA PHE A 218 -2.68 -23.58 11.61
C PHE A 218 -2.45 -22.85 10.27
N ARG A 219 -2.48 -21.50 10.25
CA ARG A 219 -2.22 -20.72 9.05
C ARG A 219 -0.85 -21.04 8.42
N ARG A 220 0.21 -21.19 9.22
CA ARG A 220 1.54 -21.57 8.72
C ARG A 220 1.54 -22.98 8.12
N LYS A 221 0.91 -23.95 8.78
CA LYS A 221 0.79 -25.32 8.25
C LYS A 221 0.03 -25.35 6.93
N MET A 222 -1.09 -24.62 6.85
CA MET A 222 -1.85 -24.47 5.60
C MET A 222 -1.02 -23.82 4.50
N ALA A 223 -0.32 -22.73 4.77
CA ALA A 223 0.55 -22.08 3.79
C ALA A 223 1.63 -23.04 3.28
N THR A 224 2.27 -23.82 4.15
CA THR A 224 3.28 -24.82 3.75
C THR A 224 2.66 -25.90 2.87
N LEU A 225 1.51 -26.45 3.24
CA LEU A 225 0.80 -27.49 2.47
C LEU A 225 0.41 -26.96 1.08
N MET A 226 -0.28 -25.81 1.04
CA MET A 226 -0.87 -25.27 -0.20
C MET A 226 0.19 -24.71 -1.16
N THR A 227 1.40 -24.46 -0.69
CA THR A 227 2.50 -24.00 -1.56
C THR A 227 3.41 -25.13 -2.06
N GLN A 228 3.07 -26.39 -1.81
CA GLN A 228 3.78 -27.54 -2.40
C GLN A 228 3.32 -27.77 -3.85
N GLY A 229 4.24 -28.29 -4.68
CA GLY A 229 3.96 -28.61 -6.08
C GLY A 229 3.70 -27.42 -7.01
N PRO A 230 3.18 -27.68 -8.22
CA PRO A 230 2.84 -26.64 -9.19
C PRO A 230 1.72 -25.74 -8.69
N LYS A 231 1.84 -24.41 -8.88
CA LYS A 231 0.82 -23.43 -8.50
C LYS A 231 -0.10 -23.20 -9.70
N THR A 232 -1.39 -23.39 -9.51
CA THR A 232 -2.42 -23.24 -10.56
C THR A 232 -3.36 -22.08 -10.27
N ASP A 233 -3.61 -21.80 -9.00
CA ASP A 233 -4.61 -20.83 -8.54
C ASP A 233 -4.13 -20.06 -7.31
N VAL A 234 -4.83 -18.96 -7.00
CA VAL A 234 -4.61 -18.14 -5.81
C VAL A 234 -5.79 -18.26 -4.87
N TYR A 235 -5.54 -18.65 -3.65
CA TYR A 235 -6.54 -18.78 -2.58
C TYR A 235 -6.27 -17.80 -1.44
N ASN A 236 -7.34 -17.34 -0.80
CA ASN A 236 -7.27 -16.55 0.43
C ASN A 236 -7.81 -17.38 1.60
N LEU A 237 -7.01 -17.63 2.62
CA LEU A 237 -7.42 -18.30 3.85
C LEU A 237 -7.82 -17.27 4.90
N ASN A 238 -9.12 -17.12 5.15
CA ASN A 238 -9.68 -16.27 6.18
C ASN A 238 -9.99 -17.07 7.43
N VAL A 239 -9.54 -16.61 8.59
CA VAL A 239 -9.86 -17.21 9.89
C VAL A 239 -10.31 -16.10 10.83
N GLN A 240 -11.55 -16.14 11.29
CA GLN A 240 -12.15 -15.18 12.20
C GLN A 240 -12.44 -15.84 13.55
N LEU A 241 -12.00 -15.20 14.63
CA LEU A 241 -12.38 -15.53 16.00
C LEU A 241 -12.83 -14.26 16.70
N PHE A 242 -14.12 -14.12 16.96
CA PHE A 242 -14.71 -12.92 17.57
C PHE A 242 -15.85 -13.28 18.51
N PRO A 243 -16.15 -12.43 19.51
CA PRO A 243 -17.28 -12.65 20.40
C PRO A 243 -18.62 -12.34 19.70
N VAL A 244 -19.60 -13.24 19.82
CA VAL A 244 -21.00 -13.02 19.39
C VAL A 244 -21.86 -12.40 20.51
N THR A 245 -21.35 -12.39 21.75
CA THR A 245 -21.98 -11.73 22.89
C THR A 245 -21.46 -10.32 23.08
N LYS A 246 -22.22 -9.45 23.74
CA LYS A 246 -21.73 -8.12 24.14
C LYS A 246 -20.47 -8.27 25.00
N VAL A 247 -19.43 -7.57 24.58
CA VAL A 247 -18.20 -7.51 25.38
C VAL A 247 -18.38 -6.39 26.41
N GLY A 248 -18.53 -6.77 27.69
CA GLY A 248 -18.54 -5.79 28.77
C GLY A 248 -17.26 -4.94 28.75
N LYS A 249 -17.43 -3.69 29.13
CA LYS A 249 -16.31 -2.73 29.33
C LYS A 249 -15.39 -3.19 30.43
#